data_9b4d04a340059fca79664c85af26c78b
#
_entry.id   9b4d04a340059fca79664c85af26c78b
#
_cell.length_a   1.000
_cell.length_b   1.000
_cell.length_c   1.000
_cell.angle_alpha   90.00
_cell.angle_beta   90.00
_cell.angle_gamma   90.00
#
_symmetry.space_group_name_H-M   'P 1'
#
loop_
_entity.id
_entity.type
_entity.pdbx_description
1 polymer ?
#
loop_
_entity_poly.entity_id
_entity_poly.type
_entity_poly.pdbx_seq_one_letter_code
_entity_poly.pdbx_strand_id
1 'polypeptide(L)'
;NCKKQQAVLMMPILEGLDGVQKMSKSLGNYIGVTDEPFDMFGKILSINDELMWRYFELLSSKSLKEIEEIKEGVKNETLHPKKIKESLAMEIVERFHGNGKGEEAKAEFEKVFAKKDIPTDMPEFTFEAPVWICQALVDSKLVDSTSQARRDIKANAVSINQEKIDDDKLNLQNGEYVLQKGKKNFAKIVIK
;
A
#
# COMPACT_ATOMS: atom_id res chain seq x y z
N ASN A 1 44.17 -37.87 17.41
CA ASN A 1 43.22 -37.22 16.53
C ASN A 1 43.09 -35.76 16.96
N CYS A 2 43.94 -34.88 16.42
CA CYS A 2 43.75 -33.43 16.57
C CYS A 2 42.54 -32.99 15.74
N LYS A 3 41.37 -32.93 16.36
CA LYS A 3 40.21 -32.30 15.73
C LYS A 3 40.45 -30.78 15.68
N LYS A 4 40.37 -30.19 14.53
CA LYS A 4 40.42 -28.73 14.35
C LYS A 4 39.28 -28.10 15.15
N GLN A 5 39.53 -27.02 15.85
CA GLN A 5 38.51 -26.24 16.52
C GLN A 5 37.59 -25.61 15.45
N GLN A 6 36.29 -25.62 15.70
CA GLN A 6 35.27 -24.97 14.84
C GLN A 6 34.76 -23.75 15.58
N ALA A 7 34.61 -22.67 14.84
CA ALA A 7 33.89 -21.50 15.32
C ALA A 7 32.39 -21.63 14.95
N VAL A 8 31.54 -21.31 15.90
CA VAL A 8 30.06 -21.34 15.69
C VAL A 8 29.51 -19.94 15.90
N LEU A 9 28.86 -19.42 14.89
CA LEU A 9 28.08 -18.18 14.96
C LEU A 9 26.60 -18.53 15.01
N MET A 10 25.92 -18.09 16.06
CA MET A 10 24.49 -18.32 16.22
C MET A 10 23.75 -17.02 16.00
N MET A 11 22.74 -17.07 15.14
CA MET A 11 21.83 -15.96 14.88
C MET A 11 20.44 -16.31 15.45
N PRO A 12 19.64 -15.30 15.85
CA PRO A 12 18.25 -15.54 16.20
C PRO A 12 17.49 -16.15 15.02
N ILE A 13 16.46 -16.92 15.34
CA ILE A 13 15.56 -17.46 14.31
C ILE A 13 14.79 -16.32 13.66
N LEU A 14 14.72 -16.32 12.32
CA LEU A 14 13.86 -15.42 11.56
C LEU A 14 12.47 -16.04 11.44
N GLU A 15 11.47 -15.33 11.92
CA GLU A 15 10.06 -15.70 11.79
C GLU A 15 9.59 -15.50 10.36
N GLY A 16 8.64 -16.35 9.92
CA GLY A 16 7.99 -16.25 8.62
C GLY A 16 6.93 -15.14 8.59
N LEU A 17 6.21 -15.05 7.47
CA LEU A 17 5.18 -14.04 7.24
C LEU A 17 4.05 -14.04 8.28
N ASP A 18 3.85 -15.17 8.96
CA ASP A 18 2.89 -15.34 10.06
C ASP A 18 3.34 -14.65 11.38
N GLY A 19 4.61 -14.26 11.49
CA GLY A 19 5.18 -13.63 12.68
C GLY A 19 5.28 -14.53 13.91
N VAL A 20 5.08 -15.83 13.77
CA VAL A 20 5.03 -16.80 14.89
C VAL A 20 6.01 -17.95 14.67
N GLN A 21 5.91 -18.62 13.54
CA GLN A 21 6.73 -19.79 13.23
C GLN A 21 8.00 -19.38 12.49
N LYS A 22 9.04 -20.20 12.63
CA LYS A 22 10.25 -20.00 11.83
C LYS A 22 9.93 -19.94 10.35
N MET A 23 10.60 -19.09 9.59
CA MET A 23 10.49 -19.05 8.14
C MET A 23 10.87 -20.41 7.54
N SER A 24 9.98 -20.99 6.75
CA SER A 24 10.19 -22.32 6.16
C SER A 24 9.40 -22.50 4.86
N LYS A 25 10.02 -23.13 3.87
CA LYS A 25 9.36 -23.54 2.63
C LYS A 25 8.19 -24.50 2.87
N SER A 26 8.36 -25.45 3.79
CA SER A 26 7.33 -26.45 4.12
C SER A 26 6.10 -25.85 4.80
N LEU A 27 6.25 -24.70 5.45
CA LEU A 27 5.14 -23.98 6.07
C LEU A 27 4.50 -22.95 5.14
N GLY A 28 5.09 -22.68 3.99
CA GLY A 28 4.58 -21.68 3.05
C GLY A 28 4.69 -20.22 3.52
N ASN A 29 5.33 -19.97 4.68
CA ASN A 29 5.43 -18.66 5.32
C ASN A 29 6.74 -17.94 5.01
N TYR A 30 7.37 -18.24 3.86
CA TYR A 30 8.71 -17.77 3.52
C TYR A 30 8.71 -16.69 2.45
N ILE A 31 9.79 -15.91 2.43
CA ILE A 31 10.19 -15.03 1.32
C ILE A 31 11.40 -15.70 0.66
N GLY A 32 11.27 -16.07 -0.60
CA GLY A 32 12.35 -16.68 -1.36
C GLY A 32 13.31 -15.63 -1.90
N VAL A 33 14.61 -15.88 -1.82
CA VAL A 33 15.63 -15.02 -2.44
C VAL A 33 15.55 -15.01 -3.98
N THR A 34 14.84 -15.97 -4.54
CA THR A 34 14.55 -16.11 -5.98
C THR A 34 13.11 -15.73 -6.34
N ASP A 35 12.33 -15.22 -5.39
CA ASP A 35 11.00 -14.66 -5.70
C ASP A 35 11.17 -13.46 -6.62
N GLU A 36 10.22 -13.24 -7.52
CA GLU A 36 10.22 -12.04 -8.36
C GLU A 36 10.21 -10.77 -7.49
N PRO A 37 10.87 -9.67 -7.93
CA PRO A 37 10.98 -8.42 -7.16
C PRO A 37 9.64 -7.92 -6.63
N PHE A 38 8.59 -7.97 -7.45
CA PHE A 38 7.22 -7.58 -7.09
C PHE A 38 6.65 -8.45 -5.96
N ASP A 39 6.82 -9.77 -6.06
CA ASP A 39 6.30 -10.71 -5.06
C ASP A 39 7.05 -10.59 -3.74
N MET A 40 8.39 -10.46 -3.81
CA MET A 40 9.23 -10.22 -2.62
C MET A 40 8.81 -8.94 -1.91
N PHE A 41 8.65 -7.84 -2.65
CA PHE A 41 8.20 -6.56 -2.13
C PHE A 41 6.82 -6.68 -1.45
N GLY A 42 5.85 -7.30 -2.13
CA GLY A 42 4.50 -7.50 -1.60
C GLY A 42 4.47 -8.36 -0.34
N LYS A 43 5.25 -9.43 -0.28
CA LYS A 43 5.39 -10.29 0.90
C LYS A 43 5.94 -9.51 2.10
N ILE A 44 6.96 -8.68 1.91
CA ILE A 44 7.52 -7.85 2.99
C ILE A 44 6.51 -6.82 3.46
N LEU A 45 5.73 -6.22 2.56
CA LEU A 45 4.66 -5.29 2.96
C LEU A 45 3.53 -5.96 3.74
N SER A 46 3.32 -7.27 3.58
CA SER A 46 2.25 -8.02 4.25
C SER A 46 2.54 -8.36 5.72
N ILE A 47 3.81 -8.30 6.17
CA ILE A 47 4.17 -8.57 7.56
C ILE A 47 3.54 -7.53 8.50
N ASN A 48 3.26 -7.93 9.75
CA ASN A 48 2.79 -6.98 10.75
C ASN A 48 3.91 -6.01 11.19
N ASP A 49 3.54 -4.94 11.89
CA ASP A 49 4.49 -3.89 12.26
C ASP A 49 5.49 -4.34 13.35
N GLU A 50 5.12 -5.32 14.16
CA GLU A 50 6.01 -5.89 15.18
C GLU A 50 7.11 -6.72 14.51
N LEU A 51 6.75 -7.59 13.57
CA LEU A 51 7.69 -8.39 12.79
C LEU A 51 8.60 -7.53 11.90
N MET A 52 8.12 -6.38 11.44
CA MET A 52 8.92 -5.42 10.66
C MET A 52 10.20 -5.04 11.39
N TRP A 53 10.14 -4.77 12.71
CA TRP A 53 11.32 -4.41 13.49
C TRP A 53 12.32 -5.57 13.61
N ARG A 54 11.80 -6.78 13.73
CA ARG A 54 12.64 -7.99 13.71
C ARG A 54 13.37 -8.14 12.38
N TYR A 55 12.69 -7.86 11.28
CA TYR A 55 13.31 -7.89 9.95
C TYR A 55 14.34 -6.78 9.77
N PHE A 56 14.11 -5.59 10.30
CA PHE A 56 15.14 -4.55 10.34
C PHE A 56 16.40 -5.01 11.08
N GLU A 57 16.25 -5.58 12.26
CA GLU A 57 17.39 -6.04 13.08
C GLU A 57 18.20 -7.15 12.42
N LEU A 58 17.54 -8.07 11.72
CA LEU A 58 18.21 -9.27 11.18
C LEU A 58 18.58 -9.15 9.70
N LEU A 59 17.90 -8.32 8.94
CA LEU A 59 18.02 -8.29 7.47
C LEU A 59 18.46 -6.94 6.91
N SER A 60 18.27 -5.82 7.61
CA SER A 60 18.69 -4.51 7.11
C SER A 60 20.21 -4.31 7.29
N SER A 61 20.77 -3.42 6.47
CA SER A 61 22.14 -2.92 6.62
C SER A 61 22.25 -1.79 7.66
N LYS A 62 21.13 -1.34 8.21
CA LYS A 62 21.10 -0.27 9.21
C LYS A 62 21.66 -0.73 10.55
N SER A 63 22.35 0.16 11.22
CA SER A 63 22.81 -0.06 12.60
C SER A 63 21.64 -0.10 13.60
N LEU A 64 21.82 -0.74 14.74
CA LEU A 64 20.82 -0.76 15.80
C LEU A 64 20.41 0.65 16.25
N LYS A 65 21.33 1.60 16.21
CA LYS A 65 21.06 3.00 16.56
C LYS A 65 20.10 3.65 15.55
N GLU A 66 20.34 3.48 14.27
CA GLU A 66 19.44 3.99 13.22
C GLU A 66 18.06 3.34 13.31
N ILE A 67 17.99 2.04 13.62
CA ILE A 67 16.72 1.35 13.80
C ILE A 67 15.95 1.94 14.99
N GLU A 68 16.63 2.24 16.09
CA GLU A 68 16.00 2.84 17.27
C GLU A 68 15.49 4.27 16.97
N GLU A 69 16.27 5.07 16.27
CA GLU A 69 15.85 6.41 15.81
C GLU A 69 14.59 6.33 14.93
N ILE A 70 14.50 5.34 14.04
CA ILE A 70 13.32 5.10 13.20
C ILE A 70 12.12 4.68 14.07
N LYS A 71 12.33 3.79 15.06
CA LYS A 71 11.28 3.37 16.00
C LYS A 71 10.71 4.56 16.77
N GLU A 72 11.59 5.43 17.28
CA GLU A 72 11.17 6.66 17.94
C GLU A 72 10.40 7.59 17.01
N GLY A 73 10.85 7.74 15.76
CA GLY A 73 10.14 8.53 14.75
C GLY A 73 8.74 8.00 14.46
N VAL A 74 8.56 6.69 14.40
CA VAL A 74 7.23 6.08 14.23
C VAL A 74 6.37 6.28 15.48
N LYS A 75 6.93 6.11 16.68
CA LYS A 75 6.23 6.31 17.95
C LYS A 75 5.75 7.76 18.14
N ASN A 76 6.55 8.72 17.68
CA ASN A 76 6.26 10.16 17.77
C ASN A 76 5.45 10.66 16.54
N GLU A 77 4.93 9.77 15.70
CA GLU A 77 4.13 10.06 14.50
C GLU A 77 4.84 10.97 13.46
N THR A 78 6.16 11.16 13.58
CA THR A 78 6.97 11.88 12.58
C THR A 78 7.28 11.03 11.35
N LEU A 79 7.25 9.71 11.50
CA LEU A 79 7.44 8.74 10.43
C LEU A 79 6.23 7.82 10.30
N HIS A 80 5.78 7.58 9.07
CA HIS A 80 4.64 6.70 8.83
C HIS A 80 5.10 5.24 8.71
N PRO A 81 4.54 4.28 9.51
CA PRO A 81 4.97 2.88 9.53
C PRO A 81 5.00 2.24 8.13
N LYS A 82 4.00 2.53 7.29
CA LYS A 82 3.95 2.02 5.91
C LYS A 82 5.18 2.43 5.09
N LYS A 83 5.61 3.70 5.18
CA LYS A 83 6.79 4.18 4.45
C LYS A 83 8.08 3.51 4.92
N ILE A 84 8.16 3.24 6.22
CA ILE A 84 9.29 2.52 6.80
C ILE A 84 9.34 1.07 6.31
N LYS A 85 8.19 0.41 6.26
CA LYS A 85 8.07 -0.95 5.71
C LYS A 85 8.40 -0.99 4.21
N GLU A 86 7.96 0.00 3.44
CA GLU A 86 8.32 0.15 2.03
C GLU A 86 9.84 0.31 1.85
N SER A 87 10.51 1.11 2.70
CA SER A 87 11.96 1.27 2.62
C SER A 87 12.73 -0.03 2.92
N LEU A 88 12.25 -0.80 3.89
CA LEU A 88 12.81 -2.13 4.18
C LEU A 88 12.60 -3.09 3.00
N ALA A 89 11.42 -3.09 2.40
CA ALA A 89 11.11 -3.94 1.27
C ALA A 89 11.99 -3.60 0.05
N MET A 90 12.18 -2.30 -0.24
CA MET A 90 13.09 -1.87 -1.30
C MET A 90 14.52 -2.32 -1.03
N GLU A 91 15.04 -2.12 0.18
CA GLU A 91 16.39 -2.52 0.57
C GLU A 91 16.63 -4.02 0.36
N ILE A 92 15.67 -4.85 0.78
CA ILE A 92 15.78 -6.31 0.64
C ILE A 92 15.70 -6.72 -0.82
N VAL A 93 14.78 -6.15 -1.62
CA VAL A 93 14.68 -6.42 -3.06
C VAL A 93 15.98 -6.04 -3.77
N GLU A 94 16.54 -4.87 -3.51
CA GLU A 94 17.81 -4.43 -4.13
C GLU A 94 19.00 -5.33 -3.78
N ARG A 95 19.03 -5.85 -2.56
CA ARG A 95 20.08 -6.77 -2.13
C ARG A 95 20.11 -8.07 -2.96
N PHE A 96 18.96 -8.59 -3.35
CA PHE A 96 18.87 -9.87 -4.07
C PHE A 96 18.74 -9.72 -5.59
N HIS A 97 18.22 -8.59 -6.07
CA HIS A 97 17.94 -8.38 -7.50
C HIS A 97 18.75 -7.24 -8.14
N GLY A 98 19.49 -6.48 -7.34
CA GLY A 98 20.34 -5.37 -7.81
C GLY A 98 19.70 -3.99 -7.66
N ASN A 99 20.53 -2.97 -7.85
CA ASN A 99 20.15 -1.57 -7.65
C ASN A 99 19.00 -1.15 -8.56
N GLY A 100 18.07 -0.36 -8.01
CA GLY A 100 16.91 0.15 -8.71
C GLY A 100 15.72 -0.81 -8.77
N LYS A 101 15.93 -2.12 -8.49
CA LYS A 101 14.84 -3.10 -8.53
C LYS A 101 13.83 -2.92 -7.40
N GLY A 102 14.25 -2.36 -6.28
CA GLY A 102 13.36 -1.97 -5.20
C GLY A 102 12.36 -0.89 -5.59
N GLU A 103 12.84 0.15 -6.28
CA GLU A 103 11.99 1.23 -6.78
C GLU A 103 11.05 0.76 -7.89
N GLU A 104 11.53 -0.09 -8.83
CA GLU A 104 10.71 -0.69 -9.86
C GLU A 104 9.57 -1.53 -9.24
N ALA A 105 9.90 -2.40 -8.28
CA ALA A 105 8.92 -3.25 -7.60
C ALA A 105 7.88 -2.42 -6.84
N LYS A 106 8.30 -1.35 -6.16
CA LYS A 106 7.40 -0.41 -5.50
C LYS A 106 6.45 0.26 -6.49
N ALA A 107 6.98 0.81 -7.59
CA ALA A 107 6.17 1.48 -8.59
C ALA A 107 5.15 0.52 -9.26
N GLU A 108 5.55 -0.72 -9.51
CA GLU A 108 4.67 -1.75 -10.02
C GLU A 108 3.59 -2.13 -9.00
N PHE A 109 3.97 -2.30 -7.73
CA PHE A 109 3.05 -2.59 -6.64
C PHE A 109 2.00 -1.49 -6.48
N GLU A 110 2.42 -0.23 -6.49
CA GLU A 110 1.51 0.92 -6.44
C GLU A 110 0.54 0.93 -7.62
N LYS A 111 1.00 0.65 -8.85
CA LYS A 111 0.14 0.56 -10.05
C LYS A 111 -0.89 -0.56 -9.94
N VAL A 112 -0.49 -1.73 -9.47
CA VAL A 112 -1.39 -2.90 -9.34
C VAL A 112 -2.43 -2.65 -8.26
N PHE A 113 -2.03 -2.07 -7.12
CA PHE A 113 -2.96 -1.80 -6.02
C PHE A 113 -3.82 -0.57 -6.25
N ALA A 114 -3.32 0.47 -6.93
CA ALA A 114 -4.14 1.59 -7.37
C ALA A 114 -5.24 1.13 -8.36
N LYS A 115 -4.93 0.15 -9.22
CA LYS A 115 -5.95 -0.45 -10.11
C LYS A 115 -6.89 -1.42 -9.38
N LYS A 116 -6.45 -2.08 -8.29
CA LYS A 116 -7.31 -3.01 -7.52
C LYS A 116 -8.33 -2.30 -6.63
N ASP A 117 -8.07 -1.05 -6.26
CA ASP A 117 -9.04 -0.26 -5.49
C ASP A 117 -10.20 0.26 -6.35
N ILE A 118 -10.09 0.20 -7.67
CA ILE A 118 -11.16 0.53 -8.60
C ILE A 118 -11.73 -0.78 -9.19
N PRO A 119 -12.97 -1.18 -8.83
CA PRO A 119 -13.60 -2.34 -9.44
C PRO A 119 -13.69 -2.17 -10.95
N THR A 120 -13.31 -3.19 -11.72
CA THR A 120 -13.47 -3.20 -13.18
C THR A 120 -14.95 -3.30 -13.61
N ASP A 121 -15.78 -3.83 -12.72
CA ASP A 121 -17.23 -3.93 -12.93
C ASP A 121 -17.94 -2.87 -12.07
N MET A 122 -18.03 -1.65 -12.62
CA MET A 122 -18.73 -0.55 -11.99
C MET A 122 -19.77 0.04 -12.97
N PRO A 123 -20.91 0.55 -12.46
CA PRO A 123 -21.90 1.19 -13.31
C PRO A 123 -21.30 2.42 -14.01
N GLU A 124 -21.56 2.52 -15.31
CA GLU A 124 -21.12 3.66 -16.14
C GLU A 124 -22.30 4.57 -16.46
N PHE A 125 -22.10 5.87 -16.32
CA PHE A 125 -23.08 6.91 -16.59
C PHE A 125 -22.50 7.96 -17.53
N THR A 126 -23.32 8.47 -18.44
CA THR A 126 -22.93 9.54 -19.39
C THR A 126 -23.70 10.81 -19.08
N PHE A 127 -23.00 11.93 -19.04
CA PHE A 127 -23.56 13.25 -18.78
C PHE A 127 -23.09 14.26 -19.83
N GLU A 128 -23.82 15.39 -19.93
CA GLU A 128 -23.41 16.54 -20.71
C GLU A 128 -22.72 17.58 -19.81
N ALA A 129 -21.62 18.17 -20.29
CA ALA A 129 -20.86 19.16 -19.53
C ALA A 129 -21.52 20.54 -19.52
N PRO A 130 -21.37 21.33 -18.46
CA PRO A 130 -20.73 21.00 -17.18
C PRO A 130 -21.69 20.28 -16.21
N VAL A 131 -21.20 19.34 -15.42
CA VAL A 131 -21.99 18.61 -14.42
C VAL A 131 -21.53 18.96 -13.01
N TRP A 132 -22.47 19.42 -12.19
CA TRP A 132 -22.20 19.66 -10.78
C TRP A 132 -21.98 18.35 -10.02
N ILE A 133 -20.89 18.27 -9.26
CA ILE A 133 -20.47 17.04 -8.57
C ILE A 133 -21.55 16.42 -7.68
N CYS A 134 -22.32 17.23 -6.96
CA CYS A 134 -23.39 16.70 -6.13
C CYS A 134 -24.53 16.08 -6.95
N GLN A 135 -24.81 16.61 -8.15
CA GLN A 135 -25.78 16.02 -9.06
C GLN A 135 -25.24 14.73 -9.68
N ALA A 136 -23.97 14.72 -10.11
CA ALA A 136 -23.32 13.51 -10.62
C ALA A 136 -23.34 12.35 -9.61
N LEU A 137 -23.14 12.63 -8.32
CA LEU A 137 -23.23 11.64 -7.24
C LEU A 137 -24.63 11.07 -7.04
N VAL A 138 -25.68 11.89 -7.22
CA VAL A 138 -27.09 11.45 -7.13
C VAL A 138 -27.47 10.61 -8.33
N ASP A 139 -27.18 11.10 -9.53
CA ASP A 139 -27.56 10.45 -10.78
C ASP A 139 -26.80 9.13 -11.00
N SER A 140 -25.57 9.04 -10.47
CA SER A 140 -24.78 7.80 -10.42
C SER A 140 -25.21 6.84 -9.29
N LYS A 141 -26.26 7.20 -8.53
CA LYS A 141 -26.81 6.40 -7.41
C LYS A 141 -25.83 6.11 -6.27
N LEU A 142 -24.80 6.92 -6.16
CA LEU A 142 -23.85 6.83 -5.04
C LEU A 142 -24.41 7.45 -3.76
N VAL A 143 -25.33 8.39 -3.90
CA VAL A 143 -26.07 9.04 -2.79
C VAL A 143 -27.53 9.24 -3.17
N ASP A 144 -28.41 9.39 -2.16
CA ASP A 144 -29.85 9.52 -2.39
C ASP A 144 -30.31 10.98 -2.62
N SER A 145 -29.46 11.95 -2.26
CA SER A 145 -29.78 13.37 -2.40
C SER A 145 -28.54 14.26 -2.47
N THR A 146 -28.71 15.45 -3.09
CA THR A 146 -27.64 16.46 -3.16
C THR A 146 -27.24 16.99 -1.78
N SER A 147 -28.18 17.02 -0.82
CA SER A 147 -27.88 17.38 0.57
C SER A 147 -26.97 16.35 1.25
N GLN A 148 -27.16 15.07 0.93
CA GLN A 148 -26.26 14.01 1.40
C GLN A 148 -24.89 14.11 0.71
N ALA A 149 -24.87 14.33 -0.63
CA ALA A 149 -23.64 14.54 -1.36
C ALA A 149 -22.75 15.62 -0.72
N ARG A 150 -23.33 16.77 -0.40
CA ARG A 150 -22.59 17.87 0.27
C ARG A 150 -22.03 17.47 1.63
N ARG A 151 -22.79 16.74 2.45
CA ARG A 151 -22.30 16.26 3.74
C ARG A 151 -21.17 15.27 3.59
N ASP A 152 -21.28 14.34 2.65
CA ASP A 152 -20.29 13.30 2.40
C ASP A 152 -18.99 13.91 1.83
N ILE A 153 -19.07 14.93 0.96
CA ILE A 153 -17.92 15.70 0.48
C ILE A 153 -17.21 16.40 1.64
N LYS A 154 -17.94 17.16 2.48
CA LYS A 154 -17.36 17.84 3.64
C LYS A 154 -16.77 16.89 4.68
N ALA A 155 -17.27 15.67 4.75
CA ALA A 155 -16.72 14.62 5.60
C ALA A 155 -15.52 13.88 4.97
N ASN A 156 -15.00 14.35 3.80
CA ASN A 156 -13.95 13.69 3.03
C ASN A 156 -14.24 12.21 2.68
N ALA A 157 -15.53 11.88 2.51
CA ALA A 157 -15.99 10.54 2.19
C ALA A 157 -16.12 10.29 0.68
N VAL A 158 -15.91 11.32 -0.15
CA VAL A 158 -16.00 11.27 -1.62
C VAL A 158 -14.62 11.50 -2.25
N SER A 159 -14.32 10.71 -3.28
CA SER A 159 -13.11 10.88 -4.09
C SER A 159 -13.46 10.88 -5.59
N ILE A 160 -12.67 11.61 -6.37
CA ILE A 160 -12.68 11.61 -7.85
C ILE A 160 -11.31 11.10 -8.29
N ASN A 161 -11.26 10.06 -9.11
CA ASN A 161 -10.01 9.45 -9.57
C ASN A 161 -9.03 9.13 -8.41
N GLN A 162 -9.58 8.67 -7.25
CA GLN A 162 -8.88 8.35 -6.00
C GLN A 162 -8.40 9.57 -5.18
N GLU A 163 -8.55 10.79 -5.67
CA GLU A 163 -8.26 12.00 -4.91
C GLU A 163 -9.50 12.46 -4.14
N LYS A 164 -9.35 12.70 -2.85
CA LYS A 164 -10.44 13.21 -2.01
C LYS A 164 -10.78 14.64 -2.39
N ILE A 165 -12.06 14.92 -2.43
CA ILE A 165 -12.58 16.26 -2.69
C ILE A 165 -13.26 16.84 -1.45
N ASP A 166 -13.13 18.14 -1.26
CA ASP A 166 -13.75 18.94 -0.18
C ASP A 166 -14.65 20.05 -0.72
N ASP A 167 -14.57 20.34 -2.03
CA ASP A 167 -15.38 21.36 -2.69
C ASP A 167 -16.71 20.80 -3.21
N ASP A 168 -17.81 21.15 -2.53
CA ASP A 168 -19.17 20.76 -2.90
C ASP A 168 -19.76 21.59 -4.08
N LYS A 169 -19.02 22.58 -4.58
CA LYS A 169 -19.42 23.41 -5.72
C LYS A 169 -18.71 23.02 -7.03
N LEU A 170 -17.85 22.02 -6.99
CA LEU A 170 -17.07 21.57 -8.13
C LEU A 170 -17.99 21.22 -9.32
N ASN A 171 -17.69 21.76 -10.49
CA ASN A 171 -18.29 21.39 -11.76
C ASN A 171 -17.29 20.61 -12.61
N LEU A 172 -17.68 19.40 -12.96
CA LEU A 172 -16.87 18.52 -13.80
C LEU A 172 -17.05 18.92 -15.27
N GLN A 173 -15.94 18.96 -15.99
CA GLN A 173 -15.87 19.27 -17.42
C GLN A 173 -15.82 17.97 -18.24
N ASN A 174 -15.70 18.11 -19.57
CA ASN A 174 -15.55 16.95 -20.46
C ASN A 174 -14.40 16.06 -20.02
N GLY A 175 -14.65 14.77 -19.91
CA GLY A 175 -13.64 13.79 -19.47
C GLY A 175 -14.24 12.53 -18.87
N GLU A 176 -13.37 11.60 -18.52
CA GLU A 176 -13.75 10.38 -17.82
C GLU A 176 -13.30 10.48 -16.35
N TYR A 177 -14.22 10.17 -15.45
CA TYR A 177 -13.98 10.24 -14.01
C TYR A 177 -14.47 8.97 -13.32
N VAL A 178 -13.76 8.56 -12.29
CA VAL A 178 -14.22 7.52 -11.37
C VAL A 178 -14.63 8.19 -10.07
N LEU A 179 -15.92 8.16 -9.78
CA LEU A 179 -16.45 8.61 -8.51
C LEU A 179 -16.42 7.48 -7.49
N GLN A 180 -15.99 7.77 -6.28
CA GLN A 180 -15.98 6.83 -5.17
C GLN A 180 -16.60 7.46 -3.93
N LYS A 181 -17.52 6.71 -3.29
CA LYS A 181 -18.07 7.04 -1.98
C LYS A 181 -17.72 5.97 -0.95
N GLY A 182 -16.94 6.35 0.05
CA GLY A 182 -16.44 5.41 1.05
C GLY A 182 -15.50 4.37 0.43
N LYS A 183 -15.52 3.13 0.95
CA LYS A 183 -14.57 2.07 0.52
C LYS A 183 -15.09 1.15 -0.58
N LYS A 184 -16.39 1.10 -0.83
CA LYS A 184 -17.00 0.04 -1.66
C LYS A 184 -17.86 0.54 -2.82
N ASN A 185 -18.28 1.79 -2.82
CA ASN A 185 -19.22 2.30 -3.83
C ASN A 185 -18.47 3.11 -4.87
N PHE A 186 -18.50 2.64 -6.11
CA PHE A 186 -17.83 3.24 -7.25
C PHE A 186 -18.81 3.43 -8.42
N ALA A 187 -18.60 4.47 -9.21
CA ALA A 187 -19.25 4.68 -10.49
C ALA A 187 -18.29 5.35 -11.47
N LYS A 188 -18.28 4.89 -12.71
CA LYS A 188 -17.59 5.56 -13.81
C LYS A 188 -18.52 6.56 -14.44
N ILE A 189 -18.06 7.77 -14.64
CA ILE A 189 -18.81 8.82 -15.37
C ILE A 189 -18.02 9.31 -16.56
N VAL A 190 -18.71 9.46 -17.67
CA VAL A 190 -18.19 10.02 -18.93
C VAL A 190 -18.96 11.28 -19.23
N ILE A 191 -18.27 12.41 -19.30
CA ILE A 191 -18.85 13.72 -19.58
C ILE A 191 -18.45 14.14 -21.00
N LYS A 192 -19.43 14.41 -21.83
CA LYS A 192 -19.27 14.79 -23.23
C LYS A 192 -19.63 16.24 -23.46
#